data_99c33ef1e5f6c387b76b53c62333c94e
#
_entry.id   99c33ef1e5f6c387b76b53c62333c94e
#
_cell.length_a   1.000
_cell.length_b   1.000
_cell.length_c   1.000
_cell.angle_alpha   90.00
_cell.angle_beta   90.00
_cell.angle_gamma   90.00
#
_symmetry.space_group_name_H-M   'P 1'
#
loop_
_entity.id
_entity.type
_entity.pdbx_description
1 polymer ?
#
loop_
_entity_poly.entity_id
_entity_poly.type
_entity_poly.pdbx_seq_one_letter_code
_entity_poly.pdbx_strand_id
1 'polypeptide(L)'
;MRVLEQLTPTKVFYYFEEICNIPHGSGNVDAISDYLKNFAEERHLEVFQDNLKNIIIIKEATEGYENAEAVIIQGHMDMVCEKESGCNIDFEKVLFSL
;
A
#
# COMPACT_ATOMS: atom_id res chain seq x y z
N MET A 1 -17.11 1.89 -6.59
CA MET A 1 -17.84 2.56 -5.50
C MET A 1 -17.02 2.57 -4.23
N ARG A 2 -16.91 3.71 -3.59
CA ARG A 2 -16.21 3.85 -2.34
C ARG A 2 -17.13 3.55 -1.17
N VAL A 3 -16.68 2.72 -0.23
CA VAL A 3 -17.46 2.34 0.95
C VAL A 3 -17.14 3.23 2.15
N LEU A 4 -15.87 3.69 2.23
CA LEU A 4 -15.36 4.43 3.40
C LEU A 4 -15.21 5.92 3.17
N GLU A 5 -15.82 6.47 2.11
CA GLU A 5 -15.57 7.84 1.69
C GLU A 5 -16.05 8.91 2.67
N GLN A 6 -16.94 8.56 3.59
CA GLN A 6 -17.45 9.50 4.59
C GLN A 6 -16.66 9.49 5.88
N LEU A 7 -15.67 8.63 6.01
CA LEU A 7 -14.84 8.56 7.20
C LEU A 7 -13.68 9.55 7.13
N THR A 8 -13.26 10.04 8.29
CA THR A 8 -12.12 10.96 8.38
C THR A 8 -11.05 10.36 9.29
N PRO A 9 -9.78 10.58 9.01
CA PRO A 9 -9.20 11.38 7.90
C PRO A 9 -9.47 10.76 6.52
N THR A 10 -9.95 11.60 5.62
CA THR A 10 -10.43 11.12 4.31
C THR A 10 -9.36 10.35 3.52
N LYS A 11 -8.14 10.88 3.47
CA LYS A 11 -7.07 10.25 2.70
C LYS A 11 -6.63 8.91 3.30
N VAL A 12 -6.62 8.78 4.61
CA VAL A 12 -6.27 7.52 5.27
C VAL A 12 -7.23 6.43 4.83
N PHE A 13 -8.53 6.69 4.91
CA PHE A 13 -9.53 5.70 4.52
C PHE A 13 -9.59 5.47 3.02
N TYR A 14 -9.29 6.49 2.23
CA TYR A 14 -9.18 6.32 0.78
C TYR A 14 -8.10 5.30 0.43
N TYR A 15 -6.89 5.47 0.96
CA TYR A 15 -5.80 4.56 0.64
C TYR A 15 -5.96 3.20 1.28
N PHE A 16 -6.55 3.14 2.46
CA PHE A 16 -6.91 1.86 3.07
C PHE A 16 -7.85 1.08 2.16
N GLU A 17 -8.88 1.73 1.64
CA GLU A 17 -9.83 1.08 0.73
C GLU A 17 -9.16 0.66 -0.58
N GLU A 18 -8.25 1.49 -1.10
CA GLU A 18 -7.47 1.14 -2.29
C GLU A 18 -6.72 -0.18 -2.10
N ILE A 19 -5.96 -0.28 -1.01
CA ILE A 19 -5.15 -1.48 -0.77
C ILE A 19 -6.00 -2.70 -0.44
N CYS A 20 -7.18 -2.52 0.15
CA CYS A 20 -8.10 -3.65 0.38
C CYS A 20 -8.57 -4.28 -0.92
N ASN A 21 -8.67 -3.51 -1.98
CA ASN A 21 -9.13 -3.97 -3.28
C ASN A 21 -8.01 -4.53 -4.16
N ILE A 22 -6.78 -4.53 -3.66
CA ILE A 22 -5.62 -5.08 -4.37
C ILE A 22 -5.22 -6.37 -3.67
N PRO A 23 -5.10 -7.50 -4.39
CA PRO A 23 -4.65 -8.73 -3.74
C PRO A 23 -3.23 -8.54 -3.23
N HIS A 24 -3.00 -8.88 -1.96
CA HIS A 24 -1.66 -8.79 -1.37
C HIS A 24 -1.44 -9.84 -0.29
N GLY A 25 -1.94 -11.05 -0.52
CA GLY A 25 -1.63 -12.18 0.34
C GLY A 25 -0.15 -12.52 0.33
N SER A 26 0.33 -13.19 1.37
CA SER A 26 1.72 -13.65 1.43
C SER A 26 2.04 -14.52 0.21
N GLY A 27 3.14 -14.21 -0.47
CA GLY A 27 3.52 -14.87 -1.71
C GLY A 27 2.81 -14.34 -2.95
N ASN A 28 1.91 -13.36 -2.82
CA ASN A 28 1.18 -12.78 -3.94
C ASN A 28 1.19 -11.24 -3.82
N VAL A 29 2.39 -10.65 -3.89
CA VAL A 29 2.58 -9.23 -3.63
C VAL A 29 2.90 -8.41 -4.89
N ASP A 30 2.86 -9.01 -6.07
CA ASP A 30 3.23 -8.30 -7.29
C ASP A 30 2.34 -7.07 -7.54
N ALA A 31 1.02 -7.26 -7.42
CA ALA A 31 0.07 -6.17 -7.70
C ALA A 31 0.21 -5.02 -6.70
N ILE A 32 0.32 -5.32 -5.40
CA ILE A 32 0.46 -4.26 -4.40
C ILE A 32 1.82 -3.58 -4.52
N SER A 33 2.87 -4.32 -4.83
CA SER A 33 4.19 -3.74 -5.04
C SER A 33 4.18 -2.77 -6.22
N ASP A 34 3.57 -3.18 -7.33
CA ASP A 34 3.46 -2.32 -8.52
C ASP A 34 2.58 -1.10 -8.24
N TYR A 35 1.52 -1.25 -7.45
CA TYR A 35 0.70 -0.13 -7.02
C TYR A 35 1.53 0.90 -6.24
N LEU A 36 2.36 0.44 -5.31
CA LEU A 36 3.22 1.33 -4.52
C LEU A 36 4.27 2.02 -5.38
N LYS A 37 4.83 1.29 -6.34
CA LYS A 37 5.79 1.88 -7.27
C LYS A 37 5.13 2.98 -8.09
N ASN A 38 3.95 2.71 -8.65
CA ASN A 38 3.22 3.70 -9.42
C ASN A 38 2.81 4.91 -8.58
N PHE A 39 2.42 4.66 -7.33
CA PHE A 39 2.09 5.73 -6.39
C PHE A 39 3.25 6.70 -6.22
N ALA A 40 4.47 6.17 -6.05
CA ALA A 40 5.66 7.00 -5.91
C ALA A 40 6.00 7.73 -7.21
N GLU A 41 5.91 7.05 -8.34
CA GLU A 41 6.23 7.63 -9.64
C GLU A 41 5.28 8.78 -10.00
N GLU A 42 3.99 8.62 -9.73
CA GLU A 42 3.01 9.68 -9.98
C GLU A 42 3.28 10.94 -9.17
N ARG A 43 3.96 10.81 -8.05
CA ARG A 43 4.32 11.91 -7.15
C ARG A 43 5.74 12.39 -7.33
N HIS A 44 6.43 11.88 -8.37
CA HIS A 44 7.81 12.21 -8.67
C HIS A 44 8.77 11.92 -7.51
N LEU A 45 8.46 10.86 -6.74
CA LEU A 45 9.32 10.40 -5.68
C LEU A 45 10.28 9.34 -6.22
N GLU A 46 11.48 9.31 -5.69
CA GLU A 46 12.45 8.28 -6.02
C GLU A 46 11.97 6.95 -5.45
N VAL A 47 11.97 5.90 -6.25
CA VAL A 47 11.48 4.59 -5.84
C VAL A 47 12.39 3.49 -6.41
N PHE A 48 12.62 2.48 -5.58
CA PHE A 48 13.38 1.29 -5.94
C PHE A 48 12.50 0.07 -5.69
N GLN A 49 12.47 -0.83 -6.66
CA GLN A 49 11.77 -2.11 -6.53
C GLN A 49 12.76 -3.22 -6.90
N ASP A 50 12.94 -4.17 -6.00
CA ASP A 50 13.86 -5.29 -6.26
C ASP A 50 13.12 -6.49 -6.87
N ASN A 51 13.87 -7.57 -7.12
CA ASN A 51 13.31 -8.77 -7.73
C ASN A 51 12.34 -9.52 -6.81
N LEU A 52 12.40 -9.27 -5.51
CA LEU A 52 11.48 -9.83 -4.53
C LEU A 52 10.27 -8.94 -4.28
N LYS A 53 10.18 -7.84 -5.06
CA LYS A 53 9.08 -6.89 -4.98
C LYS A 53 9.11 -6.01 -3.73
N ASN A 54 10.24 -5.95 -3.05
CA ASN A 54 10.42 -4.96 -1.98
C ASN A 54 10.46 -3.57 -2.58
N ILE A 55 9.91 -2.60 -1.85
CA ILE A 55 9.82 -1.21 -2.32
C ILE A 55 10.53 -0.30 -1.34
N ILE A 56 11.33 0.61 -1.86
CA ILE A 56 11.92 1.71 -1.10
C ILE A 56 11.51 3.00 -1.80
N ILE A 57 10.87 3.89 -1.06
CA ILE A 57 10.47 5.21 -1.57
C ILE A 57 11.22 6.26 -0.77
N ILE A 58 11.85 7.20 -1.47
CA ILE A 58 12.62 8.27 -0.83
C ILE A 58 11.90 9.58 -1.09
N LYS A 59 11.55 10.27 -0.01
CA LYS A 59 11.01 11.62 -0.06
C LYS A 59 12.04 12.56 0.55
N GLU A 60 12.51 13.49 -0.25
CA GLU A 60 13.47 14.49 0.20
C GLU A 60 12.86 15.37 1.30
N ALA A 61 13.75 15.99 2.07
CA ALA A 61 13.35 16.89 3.15
C ALA A 61 12.50 18.05 2.61
N THR A 62 11.55 18.47 3.44
CA THR A 62 10.82 19.70 3.21
C THR A 62 11.78 20.89 3.28
N GLU A 63 11.55 21.92 2.47
CA GLU A 63 12.35 23.12 2.49
C GLU A 63 12.51 23.67 3.91
N GLY A 64 13.75 23.94 4.28
CA GLY A 64 14.09 24.37 5.63
C GLY A 64 14.49 23.26 6.57
N TYR A 65 14.30 21.99 6.19
CA TYR A 65 14.60 20.83 7.03
C TYR A 65 15.70 19.93 6.45
N GLU A 66 16.48 20.45 5.52
CA GLU A 66 17.50 19.67 4.80
C GLU A 66 18.57 19.08 5.71
N ASN A 67 18.79 19.72 6.87
CA ASN A 67 19.78 19.24 7.86
C ASN A 67 19.18 18.37 8.95
N ALA A 68 17.86 18.11 8.90
CA ALA A 68 17.24 17.22 9.86
C ALA A 68 17.65 15.76 9.61
N GLU A 69 17.67 14.95 10.67
CA GLU A 69 17.97 13.55 10.52
C GLU A 69 16.87 12.84 9.72
N ALA A 70 17.31 11.88 8.91
CA ALA A 70 16.37 11.09 8.11
C ALA A 70 15.53 10.20 9.04
N VAL A 71 14.27 9.99 8.66
CA VAL A 71 13.35 9.08 9.35
C VAL A 71 13.01 7.94 8.38
N ILE A 72 13.04 6.72 8.88
CA ILE A 72 12.64 5.54 8.11
C ILE A 72 11.32 5.04 8.69
N ILE A 73 10.31 4.95 7.81
CA ILE A 73 9.02 4.33 8.15
C ILE A 73 9.00 2.99 7.42
N GLN A 74 8.81 1.90 8.15
CA GLN A 74 8.91 0.57 7.61
C GLN A 74 7.67 -0.25 7.95
N GLY A 75 7.23 -1.08 7.01
CA GLY A 75 6.15 -2.01 7.21
C GLY A 75 6.25 -3.12 6.18
N HIS A 76 5.45 -4.16 6.34
CA HIS A 76 5.33 -5.20 5.33
C HIS A 76 4.08 -4.96 4.49
N MET A 77 4.10 -5.44 3.25
CA MET A 77 2.99 -5.21 2.33
C MET A 77 2.06 -6.43 2.19
N ASP A 78 2.52 -7.60 2.62
CA ASP A 78 1.70 -8.81 2.54
C ASP A 78 0.80 -8.96 3.75
N MET A 79 -0.29 -9.72 3.57
CA MET A 79 -1.24 -10.02 4.64
C MET A 79 -1.60 -11.49 4.62
N VAL A 80 -1.93 -12.01 5.80
CA VAL A 80 -2.45 -13.37 5.93
C VAL A 80 -3.83 -13.45 5.28
N CYS A 81 -4.04 -14.50 4.48
CA CYS A 81 -5.31 -14.73 3.81
C CYS A 81 -6.16 -15.68 4.67
N GLU A 82 -7.03 -15.11 5.48
CA GLU A 82 -7.93 -15.85 6.36
C GLU A 82 -9.37 -15.38 6.14
N LYS A 83 -10.30 -16.32 6.16
CA LYS A 83 -11.71 -16.02 6.04
C LYS A 83 -12.54 -17.05 6.79
N GLU A 84 -13.76 -16.65 7.16
CA GLU A 84 -14.70 -17.57 7.78
C GLU A 84 -15.18 -18.63 6.79
N SER A 85 -15.54 -19.79 7.30
CA SER A 85 -16.15 -20.85 6.50
C SER A 85 -17.43 -20.31 5.83
N GLY A 86 -17.53 -20.54 4.53
CA GLY A 86 -18.68 -20.06 3.76
C GLY A 86 -18.52 -18.64 3.18
N CYS A 87 -17.47 -17.94 3.53
CA CYS A 87 -17.16 -16.64 2.92
C CYS A 87 -16.70 -16.84 1.48
N ASN A 88 -17.14 -15.94 0.59
CA ASN A 88 -16.88 -16.05 -0.85
C ASN A 88 -15.74 -15.15 -1.33
N ILE A 89 -14.91 -14.63 -0.42
CA ILE A 89 -13.78 -13.78 -0.81
C ILE A 89 -12.76 -14.61 -1.60
N ASP A 90 -12.36 -14.08 -2.75
CA ASP A 90 -11.27 -14.62 -3.55
C ASP A 90 -10.02 -13.77 -3.32
N PHE A 91 -9.06 -14.31 -2.57
CA PHE A 91 -7.84 -13.59 -2.20
C PHE A 91 -6.90 -13.31 -3.38
N GLU A 92 -7.15 -13.92 -4.54
CA GLU A 92 -6.41 -13.59 -5.75
C GLU A 92 -6.93 -12.32 -6.41
N LYS A 93 -8.11 -11.84 -6.01
CA LYS A 93 -8.75 -10.65 -6.56
C LYS A 93 -8.77 -9.48 -5.59
N VAL A 94 -9.03 -9.73 -4.33
CA VAL A 94 -9.08 -8.71 -3.28
C VAL A 94 -8.53 -9.29 -2.00
N LEU A 95 -8.16 -8.45 -1.04
CA LEU A 95 -7.77 -8.94 0.29
C LEU A 95 -8.94 -8.90 1.26
N PHE A 96 -9.66 -7.79 1.29
CA PHE A 96 -10.81 -7.62 2.18
C PHE A 96 -12.04 -7.19 1.39
N SER A 97 -13.20 -7.61 1.89
CA SER A 97 -14.48 -7.11 1.43
C SER A 97 -14.99 -6.08 2.45
N LEU A 98 -15.15 -4.85 2.01
CA LEU A 98 -15.60 -3.75 2.86
C LEU A 98 -17.11 -3.51 2.74
#